data_58d9ee272a8fd17a430bb15aca4d78ce
#
_entry.id   58d9ee272a8fd17a430bb15aca4d78ce
#
_cell.length_a   1.000
_cell.length_b   1.000
_cell.length_c   1.000
_cell.angle_alpha   90.00
_cell.angle_beta   90.00
_cell.angle_gamma   90.00
#
_symmetry.space_group_name_H-M   'P 1'
#
loop_
_entity.id
_entity.type
_entity.pdbx_description
1 polymer ?
#
loop_
_entity_poly.entity_id
_entity_poly.type
_entity_poly.pdbx_seq_one_letter_code
_entity_poly.pdbx_strand_id
1 'polypeptide(L)'
;MPTPLHLRLRTEDPGNILSPLVRMVQDHCERHDYEAARRRQYTAVVLHFGYWLAARDVAMDRFSTDHIEAFLAEHQNGCSCFWKMRTGVKAMRYALNLAVKMRALRLIPPTNLSAIDREVLAFDAMLAGVWGLSEASRRKHSNIVRRLLVGSIRDGRVDMADLTPLYIRQFVLGGSRWKPATIRSYAGSVRCYLRYRTLVGDDVRSLERALPAPAMRSPTKLQTGFSPAELEQLLEVSAEIGQTRKRVHAIVRCLADLGMRSIEITRLTLDDIDWEKGLIRVPSTKSRRSDPMPLPFATGEAIADYLVHERQATQHREIFVRHVAPIGEPITPRAVQRSVYAVYERLGWDCTRIHIFRHTIASRLVNGAVPMKQVADVMRHRSVVTTAGYARVDQSRLAAMALPWPGARA
;
A
#
# COMPACT_ATOMS: atom_id res chain seq x y z
N MET A 1 5.81 9.01 53.38
CA MET A 1 5.82 8.72 51.93
C MET A 1 4.37 8.57 51.47
N PRO A 2 3.80 9.45 50.68
CA PRO A 2 2.42 9.29 50.23
C PRO A 2 2.39 8.22 49.12
N THR A 3 1.48 7.27 49.25
CA THR A 3 1.10 6.23 48.30
C THR A 3 0.84 6.84 46.90
N PRO A 4 1.34 6.26 45.81
CA PRO A 4 1.03 6.79 44.50
C PRO A 4 -0.47 6.59 44.23
N LEU A 5 -1.21 7.68 44.26
CA LEU A 5 -2.55 7.74 43.70
C LEU A 5 -2.45 7.26 42.26
N HIS A 6 -3.13 6.17 41.97
CA HIS A 6 -3.50 5.81 40.61
C HIS A 6 -4.44 6.89 40.07
N LEU A 7 -3.89 8.00 39.62
CA LEU A 7 -4.63 9.02 38.91
C LEU A 7 -5.13 8.36 37.62
N ARG A 8 -6.40 7.95 37.65
CA ARG A 8 -7.16 7.66 36.43
C ARG A 8 -7.01 8.90 35.57
N LEU A 9 -6.38 8.77 34.40
CA LEU A 9 -6.35 9.82 33.39
C LEU A 9 -7.78 10.32 33.22
N ARG A 10 -8.10 11.47 33.81
CA ARG A 10 -9.39 12.10 33.59
C ARG A 10 -9.41 12.56 32.17
N THR A 11 -10.43 12.16 31.43
CA THR A 11 -10.67 12.58 30.04
C THR A 11 -10.84 14.10 29.92
N GLU A 12 -11.00 14.80 31.07
CA GLU A 12 -11.10 16.23 31.18
C GLU A 12 -10.05 16.71 32.20
N ASP A 13 -8.87 17.02 31.69
CA ASP A 13 -7.86 17.73 32.45
C ASP A 13 -7.70 19.13 31.86
N PRO A 14 -8.20 20.17 32.57
CA PRO A 14 -8.10 21.56 32.09
C PRO A 14 -6.67 22.02 31.82
N GLY A 15 -5.70 21.38 32.47
CA GLY A 15 -4.27 21.69 32.27
C GLY A 15 -3.64 21.02 31.03
N ASN A 16 -4.35 20.11 30.36
CA ASN A 16 -3.83 19.46 29.17
C ASN A 16 -4.27 20.20 27.90
N ILE A 17 -3.30 20.72 27.15
CA ILE A 17 -3.54 21.52 25.94
C ILE A 17 -4.31 20.75 24.85
N LEU A 18 -4.30 19.42 24.87
CA LEU A 18 -4.99 18.57 23.90
C LEU A 18 -6.32 17.98 24.41
N SER A 19 -6.80 18.41 25.61
CA SER A 19 -8.09 17.92 26.14
C SER A 19 -9.27 18.06 25.18
N PRO A 20 -9.43 19.13 24.39
CA PRO A 20 -10.50 19.22 23.39
C PRO A 20 -10.42 18.13 22.32
N LEU A 21 -9.20 17.71 21.95
CA LEU A 21 -8.98 16.66 20.95
C LEU A 21 -9.32 15.27 21.49
N VAL A 22 -9.20 15.08 22.78
CA VAL A 22 -9.54 13.80 23.43
C VAL A 22 -11.00 13.45 23.20
N ARG A 23 -11.92 14.40 23.37
CA ARG A 23 -13.35 14.18 23.08
C ARG A 23 -13.57 13.80 21.63
N MET A 24 -12.96 14.52 20.71
CA MET A 24 -13.08 14.22 19.26
C MET A 24 -12.57 12.81 18.91
N VAL A 25 -11.47 12.37 19.53
CA VAL A 25 -10.94 11.00 19.36
C VAL A 25 -11.89 9.97 19.97
N GLN A 26 -12.48 10.26 21.13
CA GLN A 26 -13.47 9.40 21.77
C GLN A 26 -14.71 9.25 20.90
N ASP A 27 -15.32 10.35 20.49
CA ASP A 27 -16.51 10.37 19.65
C ASP A 27 -16.28 9.63 18.32
N HIS A 28 -15.07 9.80 17.74
CA HIS A 28 -14.71 9.05 16.54
C HIS A 28 -14.64 7.55 16.83
N CYS A 29 -13.95 7.17 17.90
CA CYS A 29 -13.81 5.76 18.25
C CYS A 29 -15.16 5.12 18.62
N GLU A 30 -16.09 5.87 19.20
CA GLU A 30 -17.44 5.41 19.50
C GLU A 30 -18.26 5.21 18.22
N ARG A 31 -18.29 6.20 17.33
CA ARG A 31 -19.00 6.12 16.06
C ARG A 31 -18.51 4.99 15.13
N HIS A 32 -17.30 4.52 15.32
CA HIS A 32 -16.69 3.47 14.50
C HIS A 32 -16.46 2.16 15.28
N ASP A 33 -17.18 1.97 16.40
CA ASP A 33 -17.20 0.74 17.21
C ASP A 33 -15.82 0.22 17.61
N TYR A 34 -14.93 1.14 18.02
CA TYR A 34 -13.67 0.70 18.61
C TYR A 34 -13.92 0.07 19.98
N GLU A 35 -13.25 -1.04 20.25
CA GLU A 35 -13.27 -1.70 21.56
C GLU A 35 -12.90 -0.72 22.69
N ALA A 36 -13.58 -0.82 23.85
CA ALA A 36 -13.41 0.08 24.98
C ALA A 36 -11.94 0.18 25.43
N ALA A 37 -11.19 -0.93 25.42
CA ALA A 37 -9.76 -0.94 25.74
C ALA A 37 -8.95 -0.10 24.74
N ARG A 38 -9.28 -0.20 23.45
CA ARG A 38 -8.61 0.56 22.39
C ARG A 38 -8.95 2.04 22.44
N ARG A 39 -10.20 2.39 22.72
CA ARG A 39 -10.63 3.77 22.95
C ARG A 39 -9.83 4.42 24.09
N ARG A 40 -9.77 3.75 25.25
CA ARG A 40 -8.95 4.21 26.39
C ARG A 40 -7.47 4.36 26.04
N GLN A 41 -6.92 3.41 25.27
CA GLN A 41 -5.53 3.46 24.85
C GLN A 41 -5.23 4.68 23.98
N TYR A 42 -6.06 4.96 22.97
CA TYR A 42 -5.85 6.10 22.07
C TYR A 42 -6.04 7.43 22.76
N THR A 43 -7.04 7.54 23.60
CA THR A 43 -7.27 8.71 24.47
C THR A 43 -6.05 8.99 25.35
N ALA A 44 -5.52 7.96 26.01
CA ALA A 44 -4.34 8.08 26.86
C ALA A 44 -3.10 8.54 26.07
N VAL A 45 -2.93 8.07 24.83
CA VAL A 45 -1.83 8.52 23.95
C VAL A 45 -1.94 10.00 23.61
N VAL A 46 -3.12 10.47 23.25
CA VAL A 46 -3.34 11.89 22.92
C VAL A 46 -3.10 12.78 24.15
N LEU A 47 -3.61 12.39 25.31
CA LEU A 47 -3.36 13.10 26.57
C LEU A 47 -1.87 13.13 26.93
N HIS A 48 -1.20 12.00 26.81
CA HIS A 48 0.22 11.91 27.12
C HIS A 48 1.07 12.80 26.20
N PHE A 49 0.73 12.84 24.93
CA PHE A 49 1.37 13.75 23.97
C PHE A 49 1.13 15.21 24.35
N GLY A 50 -0.07 15.56 24.81
CA GLY A 50 -0.37 16.91 25.29
C GLY A 50 0.48 17.33 26.50
N TYR A 51 0.69 16.45 27.47
CA TYR A 51 1.62 16.71 28.60
C TYR A 51 3.07 16.82 28.13
N TRP A 52 3.47 16.00 27.18
CA TRP A 52 4.82 16.05 26.61
C TRP A 52 5.09 17.39 25.90
N LEU A 53 4.10 17.92 25.18
CA LEU A 53 4.17 19.24 24.54
C LEU A 53 4.22 20.36 25.60
N ALA A 54 3.35 20.30 26.60
CA ALA A 54 3.32 21.29 27.68
C ALA A 54 4.66 21.35 28.45
N ALA A 55 5.28 20.21 28.71
CA ALA A 55 6.60 20.13 29.35
C ALA A 55 7.74 20.77 28.53
N ARG A 56 7.50 21.07 27.27
CA ARG A 56 8.44 21.72 26.33
C ARG A 56 8.01 23.12 25.92
N ASP A 57 7.02 23.65 26.61
CA ASP A 57 6.44 24.98 26.33
C ASP A 57 5.97 25.12 24.86
N VAL A 58 5.48 24.02 24.28
CA VAL A 58 4.94 23.99 22.91
C VAL A 58 3.44 24.19 22.97
N ALA A 59 2.98 25.35 22.54
CA ALA A 59 1.55 25.65 22.45
C ALA A 59 0.84 24.81 21.38
N MET A 60 -0.47 24.60 21.55
CA MET A 60 -1.30 23.81 20.64
C MET A 60 -1.26 24.29 19.18
N ASP A 61 -1.10 25.59 18.98
CA ASP A 61 -1.02 26.22 17.66
C ASP A 61 0.37 26.13 17.01
N ARG A 62 1.39 25.68 17.76
CA ARG A 62 2.79 25.63 17.33
C ARG A 62 3.38 24.24 17.16
N PHE A 63 2.64 23.17 17.48
CA PHE A 63 3.22 21.84 17.29
C PHE A 63 3.21 21.39 15.82
N SER A 64 4.21 20.60 15.44
CA SER A 64 4.47 20.11 14.09
C SER A 64 4.56 18.58 14.05
N THR A 65 4.68 18.02 12.85
CA THR A 65 5.00 16.59 12.65
C THR A 65 6.30 16.19 13.33
N ASP A 66 7.26 17.11 13.43
CA ASP A 66 8.55 16.84 14.08
C ASP A 66 8.39 16.60 15.58
N HIS A 67 7.45 17.29 16.23
CA HIS A 67 7.11 17.02 17.63
C HIS A 67 6.51 15.61 17.79
N ILE A 68 5.70 15.14 16.85
CA ILE A 68 5.17 13.77 16.88
C ILE A 68 6.31 12.75 16.72
N GLU A 69 7.23 12.96 15.78
CA GLU A 69 8.36 12.06 15.58
C GLU A 69 9.33 12.10 16.78
N ALA A 70 9.59 13.28 17.36
CA ALA A 70 10.40 13.41 18.57
C ALA A 70 9.77 12.68 19.76
N PHE A 71 8.46 12.86 19.98
CA PHE A 71 7.72 12.13 20.99
C PHE A 71 7.82 10.61 20.80
N LEU A 72 7.62 10.13 19.57
CA LEU A 72 7.70 8.70 19.27
C LEU A 72 9.11 8.15 19.45
N ALA A 73 10.14 8.91 19.08
CA ALA A 73 11.54 8.54 19.25
C ALA A 73 11.93 8.40 20.73
N GLU A 74 11.55 9.36 21.56
CA GLU A 74 11.80 9.32 23.02
C GLU A 74 11.09 8.14 23.70
N HIS A 75 9.94 7.70 23.16
CA HIS A 75 9.16 6.60 23.73
C HIS A 75 9.49 5.23 23.11
N GLN A 76 10.45 5.16 22.18
CA GLN A 76 10.80 3.91 21.48
C GLN A 76 11.36 2.85 22.43
N ASN A 77 12.14 3.24 23.41
CA ASN A 77 12.78 2.34 24.39
C ASN A 77 12.09 2.30 25.74
N GLY A 78 10.89 2.83 25.83
CA GLY A 78 10.09 2.94 27.03
C GLY A 78 9.83 4.38 27.44
N CYS A 79 8.76 4.59 28.20
CA CYS A 79 8.36 5.90 28.68
C CYS A 79 9.04 6.25 30.00
N SER A 80 9.84 7.33 30.02
CA SER A 80 10.46 7.90 31.23
C SER A 80 9.66 9.05 31.84
N CYS A 81 8.53 9.42 31.24
CA CYS A 81 7.69 10.52 31.69
C CYS A 81 7.06 10.25 33.05
N PHE A 82 6.68 11.30 33.77
CA PHE A 82 5.96 11.20 35.03
C PHE A 82 4.72 10.29 34.93
N TRP A 83 4.00 10.37 33.83
CA TRP A 83 2.87 9.52 33.46
C TRP A 83 3.34 8.37 32.61
N LYS A 84 3.84 7.30 33.22
CA LYS A 84 4.35 6.14 32.47
C LYS A 84 3.27 5.50 31.62
N MET A 85 3.52 5.42 30.31
CA MET A 85 2.65 4.74 29.36
C MET A 85 3.26 3.40 28.93
N ARG A 86 2.44 2.35 28.97
CA ARG A 86 2.83 1.00 28.50
C ARG A 86 2.45 0.73 27.05
N THR A 87 2.07 1.76 26.30
CA THR A 87 1.64 1.64 24.91
C THR A 87 2.86 1.61 23.98
N GLY A 88 2.95 0.60 23.14
CA GLY A 88 4.04 0.53 22.17
C GLY A 88 3.95 1.61 21.10
N VAL A 89 5.10 2.07 20.60
CA VAL A 89 5.27 3.17 19.63
C VAL A 89 4.36 3.03 18.39
N LYS A 90 4.13 1.80 17.93
CA LYS A 90 3.24 1.55 16.77
C LYS A 90 1.78 1.97 17.04
N ALA A 91 1.27 1.69 18.23
CA ALA A 91 -0.08 2.10 18.62
C ALA A 91 -0.14 3.61 18.94
N MET A 92 0.92 4.18 19.52
CA MET A 92 1.04 5.64 19.71
C MET A 92 0.98 6.37 18.36
N ARG A 93 1.80 5.98 17.40
CA ARG A 93 1.79 6.53 16.04
C ARG A 93 0.42 6.44 15.39
N TYR A 94 -0.27 5.32 15.55
CA TYR A 94 -1.61 5.16 15.00
C TYR A 94 -2.61 6.15 15.63
N ALA A 95 -2.61 6.29 16.96
CA ALA A 95 -3.50 7.19 17.66
C ALA A 95 -3.27 8.66 17.27
N LEU A 96 -2.01 9.09 17.19
CA LEU A 96 -1.65 10.44 16.77
C LEU A 96 -1.99 10.70 15.30
N ASN A 97 -1.73 9.75 14.41
CA ASN A 97 -2.13 9.85 13.00
C ASN A 97 -3.66 9.87 12.83
N LEU A 98 -4.40 9.14 13.66
CA LEU A 98 -5.85 9.19 13.67
C LEU A 98 -6.33 10.60 14.03
N ALA A 99 -5.79 11.19 15.08
CA ALA A 99 -6.11 12.56 15.49
C ALA A 99 -5.80 13.59 14.38
N VAL A 100 -4.68 13.44 13.70
CA VAL A 100 -4.31 14.27 12.53
C VAL A 100 -5.30 14.09 11.39
N LYS A 101 -5.62 12.84 11.03
CA LYS A 101 -6.57 12.51 9.96
C LYS A 101 -7.95 13.13 10.21
N MET A 102 -8.37 13.20 11.46
CA MET A 102 -9.63 13.81 11.86
C MET A 102 -9.60 15.34 11.81
N ARG A 103 -8.49 15.94 11.38
CA ARG A 103 -8.26 17.40 11.44
C ARG A 103 -8.39 17.97 12.86
N ALA A 104 -8.32 17.11 13.88
CA ALA A 104 -8.33 17.50 15.27
C ALA A 104 -7.01 18.18 15.65
N LEU A 105 -5.90 17.73 15.06
CA LEU A 105 -4.59 18.32 15.20
C LEU A 105 -4.27 19.14 13.95
N ARG A 106 -4.33 20.46 14.02
CA ARG A 106 -3.79 21.35 12.99
C ARG A 106 -2.26 21.31 13.12
N LEU A 107 -1.63 20.52 12.25
CA LEU A 107 -0.19 20.55 12.11
C LEU A 107 0.21 21.83 11.39
N ILE A 108 0.94 22.70 12.08
CA ILE A 108 1.64 23.79 11.43
C ILE A 108 2.80 23.15 10.65
N PRO A 109 2.97 23.49 9.37
CA PRO A 109 4.17 23.09 8.64
C PRO A 109 5.38 23.55 9.47
N PRO A 110 6.42 22.72 9.61
CA PRO A 110 7.59 23.09 10.39
C PRO A 110 8.13 24.43 9.90
N THR A 111 8.28 25.40 10.79
CA THR A 111 8.74 26.75 10.49
C THR A 111 10.16 26.74 9.93
N ASN A 112 10.94 25.69 10.23
CA ASN A 112 12.27 25.44 9.69
C ASN A 112 12.30 24.06 9.00
N LEU A 113 11.85 24.01 7.76
CA LEU A 113 12.09 22.85 6.91
C LEU A 113 13.59 22.66 6.72
N SER A 114 14.06 21.43 6.94
CA SER A 114 15.44 21.09 6.57
C SER A 114 15.69 21.34 5.08
N ALA A 115 16.95 21.50 4.68
CA ALA A 115 17.31 21.64 3.26
C ALA A 115 16.73 20.47 2.42
N ILE A 116 16.81 19.25 2.96
CA ILE A 116 16.26 18.06 2.30
C ILE A 116 14.75 18.16 2.19
N ASP A 117 14.04 18.61 3.22
CA ASP A 117 12.57 18.70 3.18
C ASP A 117 12.10 19.70 2.15
N ARG A 118 12.75 20.88 2.08
CA ARG A 118 12.46 21.89 1.06
C ARG A 118 12.66 21.32 -0.34
N GLU A 119 13.79 20.66 -0.56
CA GLU A 119 14.13 20.07 -1.86
C GLU A 119 13.14 18.95 -2.25
N VAL A 120 12.82 18.06 -1.32
CA VAL A 120 11.88 16.95 -1.56
C VAL A 120 10.46 17.47 -1.80
N LEU A 121 10.04 18.53 -1.11
CA LEU A 121 8.73 19.15 -1.34
C LEU A 121 8.64 19.82 -2.71
N ALA A 122 9.69 20.55 -3.14
CA ALA A 122 9.75 21.14 -4.47
C ALA A 122 9.73 20.06 -5.57
N PHE A 123 10.48 18.99 -5.38
CA PHE A 123 10.45 17.82 -6.27
C PHE A 123 9.06 17.17 -6.31
N ASP A 124 8.41 16.94 -5.16
CA ASP A 124 7.06 16.35 -5.09
C ASP A 124 6.01 17.23 -5.78
N ALA A 125 6.10 18.55 -5.62
CA ALA A 125 5.22 19.50 -6.29
C ALA A 125 5.33 19.40 -7.83
N MET A 126 6.57 19.22 -8.33
CA MET A 126 6.80 19.02 -9.75
C MET A 126 6.28 17.66 -10.24
N LEU A 127 6.49 16.60 -9.47
CA LEU A 127 5.93 15.27 -9.79
C LEU A 127 4.40 15.33 -9.89
N ALA A 128 3.75 16.14 -9.05
CA ALA A 128 2.31 16.32 -9.05
C ALA A 128 1.83 17.20 -10.23
N GLY A 129 2.38 18.40 -10.33
CA GLY A 129 1.87 19.46 -11.23
C GLY A 129 2.29 19.26 -12.69
N VAL A 130 3.56 18.90 -12.92
CA VAL A 130 4.09 18.80 -14.29
C VAL A 130 3.96 17.38 -14.86
N TRP A 131 4.27 16.35 -14.04
CA TRP A 131 4.26 14.97 -14.52
C TRP A 131 3.01 14.17 -14.16
N GLY A 132 2.10 14.73 -13.38
CA GLY A 132 0.80 14.11 -13.07
C GLY A 132 0.89 12.75 -12.40
N LEU A 133 1.96 12.48 -11.62
CA LEU A 133 2.15 11.18 -10.99
C LEU A 133 1.18 10.98 -9.82
N SER A 134 0.71 9.74 -9.68
CA SER A 134 -0.13 9.36 -8.53
C SER A 134 0.61 9.55 -7.21
N GLU A 135 -0.12 9.84 -6.13
CA GLU A 135 0.44 10.03 -4.78
C GLU A 135 1.36 8.87 -4.35
N ALA A 136 0.97 7.62 -4.63
CA ALA A 136 1.78 6.45 -4.29
C ALA A 136 3.13 6.44 -5.04
N SER A 137 3.14 6.86 -6.32
CA SER A 137 4.37 6.99 -7.10
C SER A 137 5.23 8.13 -6.60
N ARG A 138 4.63 9.29 -6.32
CA ARG A 138 5.30 10.46 -5.76
C ARG A 138 5.96 10.13 -4.43
N ARG A 139 5.20 9.56 -3.49
CA ARG A 139 5.71 9.12 -2.17
C ARG A 139 6.90 8.16 -2.29
N LYS A 140 6.85 7.22 -3.25
CA LYS A 140 7.98 6.32 -3.52
C LYS A 140 9.22 7.09 -3.98
N HIS A 141 9.08 7.98 -4.96
CA HIS A 141 10.20 8.77 -5.49
C HIS A 141 10.78 9.69 -4.41
N SER A 142 9.93 10.42 -3.70
CA SER A 142 10.32 11.33 -2.62
C SER A 142 11.05 10.62 -1.48
N ASN A 143 10.61 9.43 -1.08
CA ASN A 143 11.29 8.65 -0.05
C ASN A 143 12.70 8.17 -0.47
N ILE A 144 12.87 7.79 -1.74
CA ILE A 144 14.18 7.37 -2.26
C ILE A 144 15.11 8.58 -2.38
N VAL A 145 14.60 9.69 -2.89
CA VAL A 145 15.39 10.95 -3.03
C VAL A 145 15.78 11.50 -1.66
N ARG A 146 14.87 11.48 -0.68
CA ARG A 146 15.22 11.86 0.70
C ARG A 146 16.42 11.10 1.23
N ARG A 147 16.49 9.79 1.01
CA ARG A 147 17.63 8.95 1.42
C ARG A 147 18.89 9.27 0.64
N LEU A 148 18.78 9.60 -0.64
CA LEU A 148 19.89 10.00 -1.48
C LEU A 148 20.54 11.29 -0.94
N LEU A 149 19.72 12.26 -0.52
CA LEU A 149 20.17 13.59 -0.14
C LEU A 149 20.77 13.70 1.27
N VAL A 150 20.67 12.65 2.10
CA VAL A 150 21.20 12.67 3.48
C VAL A 150 22.71 13.01 3.53
N GLY A 151 23.48 12.62 2.50
CA GLY A 151 24.93 12.88 2.43
C GLY A 151 25.34 14.14 1.65
N SER A 152 24.36 14.96 1.18
CA SER A 152 24.62 16.08 0.26
C SER A 152 24.13 17.43 0.79
N ILE A 153 24.34 17.68 2.09
CA ILE A 153 23.96 18.96 2.71
C ILE A 153 25.21 19.74 3.06
N ARG A 154 25.34 20.94 2.48
CA ARG A 154 26.32 21.95 2.88
C ARG A 154 25.63 23.26 3.15
N ASP A 155 26.02 23.96 4.22
CA ASP A 155 25.53 25.29 4.60
C ASP A 155 23.99 25.44 4.56
N GLY A 156 23.27 24.37 4.97
CA GLY A 156 21.82 24.37 5.00
C GLY A 156 21.14 24.32 3.62
N ARG A 157 21.86 23.94 2.57
CA ARG A 157 21.36 23.71 1.20
C ARG A 157 21.79 22.35 0.69
N VAL A 158 21.03 21.82 -0.26
CA VAL A 158 21.42 20.62 -1.00
C VAL A 158 22.42 21.04 -2.07
N ASP A 159 23.66 20.53 -1.94
CA ASP A 159 24.71 20.77 -2.91
C ASP A 159 24.80 19.59 -3.89
N MET A 160 24.59 19.87 -5.17
CA MET A 160 24.68 18.86 -6.22
C MET A 160 26.10 18.40 -6.47
N ALA A 161 27.12 19.20 -6.09
CA ALA A 161 28.53 18.81 -6.21
C ALA A 161 28.88 17.63 -5.29
N ASP A 162 28.17 17.46 -4.18
CA ASP A 162 28.38 16.32 -3.27
C ASP A 162 27.81 15.01 -3.83
N LEU A 163 26.93 15.07 -4.82
CA LEU A 163 26.40 13.90 -5.51
C LEU A 163 27.36 13.43 -6.61
N THR A 164 28.45 12.79 -6.20
CA THR A 164 29.41 12.26 -7.19
C THR A 164 28.86 11.07 -7.97
N PRO A 165 29.34 10.79 -9.20
CA PRO A 165 29.00 9.60 -9.97
C PRO A 165 29.19 8.30 -9.17
N LEU A 166 30.24 8.21 -8.37
CA LEU A 166 30.54 7.06 -7.52
C LEU A 166 29.48 6.90 -6.41
N TYR A 167 29.14 8.00 -5.73
CA TYR A 167 28.11 7.99 -4.68
C TYR A 167 26.75 7.55 -5.23
N ILE A 168 26.30 8.13 -6.36
CA ILE A 168 25.04 7.74 -7.04
C ILE A 168 25.04 6.24 -7.37
N ARG A 169 26.14 5.74 -7.91
CA ARG A 169 26.27 4.33 -8.27
C ARG A 169 26.20 3.42 -7.03
N GLN A 170 26.92 3.76 -5.96
CA GLN A 170 26.90 3.01 -4.69
C GLN A 170 25.52 3.04 -4.06
N PHE A 171 24.87 4.20 -4.00
CA PHE A 171 23.52 4.36 -3.45
C PHE A 171 22.51 3.49 -4.20
N VAL A 172 22.53 3.48 -5.53
CA VAL A 172 21.58 2.73 -6.34
C VAL A 172 21.83 1.23 -6.29
N LEU A 173 23.10 0.81 -6.21
CA LEU A 173 23.43 -0.62 -6.08
C LEU A 173 23.14 -1.16 -4.69
N GLY A 174 23.15 -0.34 -3.63
CA GLY A 174 22.65 -0.66 -2.30
C GLY A 174 23.29 -1.86 -1.60
N GLY A 175 24.46 -2.25 -2.06
CA GLY A 175 25.16 -3.44 -1.58
C GLY A 175 24.74 -4.73 -2.33
N SER A 176 25.45 -5.83 -2.03
CA SER A 176 25.39 -7.09 -2.78
C SER A 176 24.06 -7.87 -2.66
N ARG A 177 23.16 -7.45 -1.78
CA ARG A 177 21.91 -8.18 -1.46
C ARG A 177 20.68 -7.69 -2.22
N TRP A 178 20.75 -6.60 -2.98
CA TRP A 178 19.58 -6.06 -3.65
C TRP A 178 19.22 -6.82 -4.92
N LYS A 179 17.93 -7.13 -5.05
CA LYS A 179 17.41 -7.77 -6.27
C LYS A 179 17.46 -6.77 -7.45
N PRO A 180 17.66 -7.23 -8.69
CA PRO A 180 17.69 -6.35 -9.88
C PRO A 180 16.48 -5.43 -10.01
N ALA A 181 15.29 -5.89 -9.59
CA ALA A 181 14.08 -5.07 -9.57
C ALA A 181 14.15 -3.90 -8.58
N THR A 182 14.80 -4.08 -7.43
CA THR A 182 15.04 -3.02 -6.43
C THR A 182 16.02 -1.99 -6.99
N ILE A 183 17.15 -2.45 -7.53
CA ILE A 183 18.15 -1.57 -8.17
C ILE A 183 17.48 -0.72 -9.26
N ARG A 184 16.67 -1.33 -10.12
CA ARG A 184 15.92 -0.63 -11.17
C ARG A 184 14.94 0.40 -10.62
N SER A 185 14.27 0.07 -9.51
CA SER A 185 13.35 0.99 -8.84
C SER A 185 14.07 2.22 -8.29
N TYR A 186 15.25 2.03 -7.68
CA TYR A 186 16.08 3.12 -7.17
C TYR A 186 16.67 3.94 -8.31
N ALA A 187 17.27 3.31 -9.32
CA ALA A 187 17.78 3.99 -10.51
C ALA A 187 16.70 4.83 -11.21
N GLY A 188 15.47 4.30 -11.32
CA GLY A 188 14.33 5.03 -11.88
C GLY A 188 13.94 6.26 -11.04
N SER A 189 13.99 6.17 -9.72
CA SER A 189 13.68 7.30 -8.84
C SER A 189 14.77 8.36 -8.87
N VAL A 190 16.04 7.94 -8.87
CA VAL A 190 17.19 8.88 -8.99
C VAL A 190 17.18 9.55 -10.36
N ARG A 191 16.94 8.81 -11.45
CA ARG A 191 16.81 9.41 -12.78
C ARG A 191 15.68 10.44 -12.85
N CYS A 192 14.56 10.15 -12.21
CA CYS A 192 13.43 11.08 -12.12
C CYS A 192 13.85 12.38 -11.40
N TYR A 193 14.62 12.29 -10.32
CA TYR A 193 15.14 13.42 -9.59
C TYR A 193 16.20 14.21 -10.41
N LEU A 194 17.12 13.53 -11.06
CA LEU A 194 18.13 14.20 -11.90
C LEU A 194 17.47 14.98 -13.05
N ARG A 195 16.42 14.44 -13.67
CA ARG A 195 15.63 15.18 -14.68
C ARG A 195 14.97 16.44 -14.08
N TYR A 196 14.48 16.37 -12.83
CA TYR A 196 14.00 17.57 -12.15
C TYR A 196 15.13 18.58 -11.98
N ARG A 197 16.31 18.15 -11.54
CA ARG A 197 17.47 19.06 -11.37
C ARG A 197 17.92 19.68 -12.69
N THR A 198 17.88 18.93 -13.80
CA THR A 198 18.12 19.49 -15.14
C THR A 198 17.15 20.63 -15.46
N LEU A 199 15.86 20.48 -15.10
CA LEU A 199 14.86 21.54 -15.32
C LEU A 199 15.08 22.77 -14.42
N VAL A 200 15.72 22.59 -13.28
CA VAL A 200 16.13 23.68 -12.36
C VAL A 200 17.42 24.37 -12.83
N GLY A 201 18.15 23.76 -13.77
CA GLY A 201 19.34 24.35 -14.38
C GLY A 201 20.67 23.68 -14.05
N ASP A 202 20.67 22.57 -13.31
CA ASP A 202 21.91 21.86 -12.98
C ASP A 202 22.42 20.99 -14.13
N ASP A 203 23.74 20.90 -14.29
CA ASP A 203 24.36 19.91 -15.16
C ASP A 203 24.56 18.59 -14.43
N VAL A 204 23.64 17.65 -14.67
CA VAL A 204 23.63 16.32 -14.04
C VAL A 204 24.02 15.19 -14.99
N ARG A 205 24.55 15.50 -16.18
CA ARG A 205 24.87 14.49 -17.22
C ARG A 205 25.85 13.43 -16.75
N SER A 206 26.84 13.80 -15.96
CA SER A 206 27.80 12.86 -15.37
C SER A 206 27.14 11.89 -14.39
N LEU A 207 26.17 12.37 -13.61
CA LEU A 207 25.40 11.60 -12.63
C LEU A 207 24.42 10.64 -13.32
N GLU A 208 23.78 11.07 -14.39
CA GLU A 208 22.88 10.21 -15.17
C GLU A 208 23.61 9.03 -15.81
N ARG A 209 24.83 9.26 -16.34
CA ARG A 209 25.67 8.20 -16.91
C ARG A 209 26.14 7.17 -15.89
N ALA A 210 26.24 7.56 -14.62
CA ALA A 210 26.61 6.65 -13.53
C ALA A 210 25.48 5.69 -13.10
N LEU A 211 24.24 5.96 -13.52
CA LEU A 211 23.10 5.14 -13.13
C LEU A 211 23.18 3.75 -13.76
N PRO A 212 23.18 2.68 -12.94
CA PRO A 212 23.20 1.33 -13.48
C PRO A 212 21.91 1.03 -14.22
N ALA A 213 22.02 0.41 -15.37
CA ALA A 213 20.92 -0.16 -16.13
C ALA A 213 21.01 -1.69 -16.09
N PRO A 214 20.57 -2.35 -15.02
CA PRO A 214 20.66 -3.79 -14.93
C PRO A 214 19.89 -4.44 -16.08
N ALA A 215 20.57 -5.32 -16.81
CA ALA A 215 19.97 -6.04 -17.91
C ALA A 215 18.68 -6.75 -17.47
N MET A 216 17.64 -6.63 -18.28
CA MET A 216 16.41 -7.41 -18.12
C MET A 216 16.71 -8.86 -18.52
N ARG A 217 17.35 -9.61 -17.65
CA ARG A 217 17.22 -11.06 -17.78
C ARG A 217 15.77 -11.38 -17.39
N SER A 218 14.95 -11.70 -18.38
CA SER A 218 13.64 -12.28 -18.11
C SER A 218 13.87 -13.46 -17.17
N PRO A 219 13.18 -13.53 -16.03
CA PRO A 219 13.35 -14.66 -15.15
C PRO A 219 13.04 -15.92 -15.97
N THR A 220 13.99 -16.82 -16.05
CA THR A 220 13.87 -18.11 -16.73
C THR A 220 12.84 -19.01 -16.05
N LYS A 221 12.42 -18.64 -14.83
CA LYS A 221 11.38 -19.33 -14.07
C LYS A 221 10.02 -18.80 -14.52
N LEU A 222 9.36 -19.57 -15.35
CA LEU A 222 7.96 -19.40 -15.68
C LEU A 222 7.16 -19.30 -14.38
N GLN A 223 6.39 -18.22 -14.23
CA GLN A 223 5.47 -18.12 -13.10
C GLN A 223 4.29 -19.03 -13.40
N THR A 224 4.32 -20.24 -12.86
CA THR A 224 3.18 -21.15 -12.91
C THR A 224 2.02 -20.56 -12.13
N GLY A 225 0.84 -20.53 -12.75
CA GLY A 225 -0.42 -20.23 -12.05
C GLY A 225 -0.82 -21.40 -11.14
N PHE A 226 -1.95 -21.27 -10.49
CA PHE A 226 -2.60 -22.39 -9.79
C PHE A 226 -3.06 -23.44 -10.79
N SER A 227 -2.88 -24.71 -10.44
CA SER A 227 -3.57 -25.81 -11.09
C SER A 227 -5.08 -25.73 -10.85
N PRO A 228 -5.93 -26.42 -11.64
CA PRO A 228 -7.37 -26.49 -11.39
C PRO A 228 -7.69 -26.97 -9.96
N ALA A 229 -7.03 -28.04 -9.50
CA ALA A 229 -7.26 -28.60 -8.16
C ALA A 229 -6.84 -27.65 -7.03
N GLU A 230 -5.69 -26.95 -7.16
CA GLU A 230 -5.28 -25.95 -6.18
C GLU A 230 -6.27 -24.79 -6.11
N LEU A 231 -6.81 -24.36 -7.27
CA LEU A 231 -7.78 -23.28 -7.27
C LEU A 231 -9.10 -23.69 -6.63
N GLU A 232 -9.55 -24.91 -6.84
CA GLU A 232 -10.76 -25.49 -6.24
C GLU A 232 -10.62 -25.57 -4.72
N GLN A 233 -9.53 -26.18 -4.21
CA GLN A 233 -9.23 -26.21 -2.77
C GLN A 233 -9.20 -24.81 -2.15
N LEU A 234 -8.62 -23.84 -2.85
CA LEU A 234 -8.54 -22.47 -2.37
C LEU A 234 -9.92 -21.82 -2.29
N LEU A 235 -10.79 -22.06 -3.25
CA LEU A 235 -12.15 -21.58 -3.25
C LEU A 235 -12.98 -22.21 -2.12
N GLU A 236 -12.88 -23.52 -1.92
CA GLU A 236 -13.55 -24.25 -0.83
C GLU A 236 -13.14 -23.70 0.54
N VAL A 237 -11.83 -23.69 0.84
CA VAL A 237 -11.33 -23.17 2.12
C VAL A 237 -11.69 -21.70 2.33
N SER A 238 -11.73 -20.88 1.27
CA SER A 238 -12.12 -19.49 1.39
C SER A 238 -13.56 -19.27 1.84
N ALA A 239 -14.47 -20.23 1.56
CA ALA A 239 -15.87 -20.18 1.95
C ALA A 239 -16.09 -20.54 3.43
N GLU A 240 -15.11 -21.17 4.08
CA GLU A 240 -15.22 -21.69 5.44
C GLU A 240 -14.41 -20.90 6.47
N ILE A 241 -13.46 -20.08 6.04
CA ILE A 241 -12.44 -19.50 6.91
C ILE A 241 -12.93 -18.29 7.72
N GLY A 242 -13.00 -18.46 9.04
CA GLY A 242 -13.18 -17.38 10.02
C GLY A 242 -14.56 -16.73 10.04
N GLN A 243 -14.67 -15.68 10.86
CA GLN A 243 -15.94 -14.94 11.06
C GLN A 243 -16.34 -14.06 9.86
N THR A 244 -15.41 -13.78 8.95
CA THR A 244 -15.65 -12.95 7.76
C THR A 244 -15.54 -13.78 6.48
N ARG A 245 -16.02 -15.02 6.54
CA ARG A 245 -15.88 -16.01 5.48
C ARG A 245 -16.52 -15.58 4.16
N LYS A 246 -17.72 -14.99 4.19
CA LYS A 246 -18.43 -14.55 2.98
C LYS A 246 -17.65 -13.44 2.27
N ARG A 247 -17.13 -12.45 3.01
CA ARG A 247 -16.25 -11.42 2.45
C ARG A 247 -14.96 -12.01 1.86
N VAL A 248 -14.33 -12.95 2.57
CA VAL A 248 -13.10 -13.59 2.08
C VAL A 248 -13.38 -14.37 0.81
N HIS A 249 -14.45 -15.16 0.78
CA HIS A 249 -14.86 -15.94 -0.38
C HIS A 249 -15.15 -15.04 -1.59
N ALA A 250 -15.94 -13.99 -1.42
CA ALA A 250 -16.25 -13.04 -2.49
C ALA A 250 -14.96 -12.35 -3.03
N ILE A 251 -14.01 -11.98 -2.15
CA ILE A 251 -12.72 -11.43 -2.56
C ILE A 251 -11.93 -12.46 -3.38
N VAL A 252 -11.89 -13.70 -2.92
CA VAL A 252 -11.14 -14.77 -3.61
C VAL A 252 -11.77 -15.06 -4.97
N ARG A 253 -13.11 -15.10 -5.08
CA ARG A 253 -13.82 -15.21 -6.36
C ARG A 253 -13.47 -14.07 -7.32
N CYS A 254 -13.50 -12.82 -6.85
CA CYS A 254 -13.08 -11.67 -7.68
C CYS A 254 -11.65 -11.79 -8.21
N LEU A 255 -10.75 -12.34 -7.40
CA LEU A 255 -9.37 -12.60 -7.82
C LEU A 255 -9.27 -13.77 -8.81
N ALA A 256 -9.97 -14.87 -8.52
CA ALA A 256 -9.89 -16.13 -9.25
C ALA A 256 -10.60 -16.09 -10.61
N ASP A 257 -11.80 -15.50 -10.67
CA ASP A 257 -12.65 -15.54 -11.84
C ASP A 257 -12.46 -14.29 -12.73
N LEU A 258 -12.23 -13.12 -12.13
CA LEU A 258 -12.09 -11.84 -12.84
C LEU A 258 -10.64 -11.33 -12.92
N GLY A 259 -9.71 -11.98 -12.26
CA GLY A 259 -8.31 -11.58 -12.23
C GLY A 259 -8.10 -10.15 -11.73
N MET A 260 -8.93 -9.68 -10.81
CA MET A 260 -8.85 -8.31 -10.29
C MET A 260 -7.54 -8.07 -9.53
N ARG A 261 -7.07 -6.83 -9.55
CA ARG A 261 -5.99 -6.40 -8.66
C ARG A 261 -6.57 -6.05 -7.28
N SER A 262 -5.76 -6.19 -6.22
CA SER A 262 -6.22 -5.83 -4.86
C SER A 262 -6.80 -4.41 -4.77
N ILE A 263 -6.23 -3.46 -5.49
CA ILE A 263 -6.73 -2.07 -5.51
C ILE A 263 -8.05 -1.93 -6.29
N GLU A 264 -8.29 -2.76 -7.30
CA GLU A 264 -9.55 -2.78 -8.05
C GLU A 264 -10.69 -3.30 -7.15
N ILE A 265 -10.42 -4.36 -6.37
CA ILE A 265 -11.36 -4.91 -5.38
C ILE A 265 -11.75 -3.85 -4.33
N THR A 266 -10.79 -3.07 -3.83
CA THR A 266 -11.09 -2.06 -2.80
C THR A 266 -11.87 -0.86 -3.30
N ARG A 267 -11.95 -0.67 -4.61
CA ARG A 267 -12.65 0.44 -5.25
C ARG A 267 -13.96 0.01 -5.91
N LEU A 268 -14.25 -1.28 -5.91
CA LEU A 268 -15.49 -1.80 -6.46
C LEU A 268 -16.67 -1.33 -5.62
N THR A 269 -17.61 -0.66 -6.26
CA THR A 269 -18.81 -0.09 -5.64
C THR A 269 -20.07 -0.87 -5.98
N LEU A 270 -21.14 -0.63 -5.24
CA LEU A 270 -22.47 -1.21 -5.52
C LEU A 270 -22.98 -0.83 -6.92
N ASP A 271 -22.58 0.33 -7.44
CA ASP A 271 -22.99 0.84 -8.76
C ASP A 271 -22.21 0.20 -9.92
N ASP A 272 -21.15 -0.52 -9.61
CA ASP A 272 -20.32 -1.18 -10.62
C ASP A 272 -20.90 -2.54 -11.07
N ILE A 273 -21.96 -3.03 -10.42
CA ILE A 273 -22.60 -4.30 -10.76
C ILE A 273 -24.00 -4.05 -11.32
N ASP A 274 -24.22 -4.47 -12.55
CA ASP A 274 -25.54 -4.54 -13.18
C ASP A 274 -26.06 -5.99 -12.99
N TRP A 275 -26.85 -6.17 -11.95
CA TRP A 275 -27.40 -7.48 -11.56
C TRP A 275 -28.39 -8.03 -12.58
N GLU A 276 -29.11 -7.17 -13.28
CA GLU A 276 -30.10 -7.59 -14.29
C GLU A 276 -29.42 -8.14 -15.54
N LYS A 277 -28.32 -7.49 -15.96
CA LYS A 277 -27.58 -7.90 -17.15
C LYS A 277 -26.43 -8.87 -16.84
N GLY A 278 -26.14 -9.13 -15.57
CA GLY A 278 -24.99 -9.95 -15.17
C GLY A 278 -23.65 -9.35 -15.62
N LEU A 279 -23.50 -8.03 -15.48
CA LEU A 279 -22.31 -7.30 -15.89
C LEU A 279 -21.62 -6.64 -14.70
N ILE A 280 -20.30 -6.55 -14.76
CA ILE A 280 -19.49 -5.84 -13.77
C ILE A 280 -18.54 -4.87 -14.46
N ARG A 281 -18.42 -3.64 -13.95
CA ARG A 281 -17.41 -2.68 -14.32
C ARG A 281 -16.27 -2.73 -13.31
N VAL A 282 -15.09 -3.12 -13.76
CA VAL A 282 -13.92 -3.15 -12.88
C VAL A 282 -13.24 -1.79 -12.90
N PRO A 283 -13.16 -1.06 -11.73
CA PRO A 283 -12.57 0.27 -11.67
C PRO A 283 -11.12 0.26 -12.14
N SER A 284 -10.82 0.99 -13.21
CA SER A 284 -9.44 1.08 -13.71
C SER A 284 -8.60 2.03 -12.85
N THR A 285 -7.40 1.61 -12.48
CA THR A 285 -6.47 2.42 -11.68
C THR A 285 -5.64 3.40 -12.51
N LYS A 286 -5.56 3.22 -13.82
CA LYS A 286 -4.65 3.98 -14.69
C LYS A 286 -5.26 4.48 -16.00
N SER A 287 -6.44 4.01 -16.37
CA SER A 287 -7.20 4.51 -17.54
C SER A 287 -8.59 4.93 -17.07
N ARG A 288 -9.17 5.96 -17.69
CA ARG A 288 -10.55 6.41 -17.40
C ARG A 288 -11.61 5.50 -18.03
N ARG A 289 -11.20 4.45 -18.76
CA ARG A 289 -12.10 3.48 -19.37
C ARG A 289 -12.24 2.27 -18.47
N SER A 290 -13.45 2.00 -18.04
CA SER A 290 -13.87 0.75 -17.39
C SER A 290 -14.96 0.14 -18.26
N ASP A 291 -14.58 -0.72 -19.19
CA ASP A 291 -15.55 -1.43 -20.01
C ASP A 291 -16.25 -2.49 -19.15
N PRO A 292 -17.58 -2.65 -19.27
CA PRO A 292 -18.30 -3.71 -18.58
C PRO A 292 -17.84 -5.07 -19.10
N MET A 293 -17.75 -6.04 -18.21
CA MET A 293 -17.44 -7.42 -18.53
C MET A 293 -18.46 -8.36 -17.91
N PRO A 294 -18.66 -9.57 -18.43
CA PRO A 294 -19.56 -10.54 -17.82
C PRO A 294 -19.17 -10.82 -16.38
N LEU A 295 -20.15 -10.82 -15.49
CA LEU A 295 -19.99 -11.25 -14.10
C LEU A 295 -20.25 -12.76 -14.03
N PRO A 296 -19.23 -13.60 -13.72
CA PRO A 296 -19.46 -15.02 -13.54
C PRO A 296 -20.47 -15.28 -12.43
N PHE A 297 -21.42 -16.20 -12.65
CA PHE A 297 -22.51 -16.48 -11.72
C PHE A 297 -22.02 -16.73 -10.30
N ALA A 298 -21.03 -17.61 -10.11
CA ALA A 298 -20.49 -17.94 -8.80
C ALA A 298 -19.81 -16.73 -8.11
N THR A 299 -19.23 -15.80 -8.87
CA THR A 299 -18.67 -14.54 -8.31
C THR A 299 -19.80 -13.60 -7.88
N GLY A 300 -20.84 -13.48 -8.70
CA GLY A 300 -22.03 -12.67 -8.38
C GLY A 300 -22.74 -13.19 -7.14
N GLU A 301 -22.96 -14.51 -7.06
CA GLU A 301 -23.56 -15.17 -5.90
C GLU A 301 -22.74 -14.94 -4.62
N ALA A 302 -21.43 -15.11 -4.67
CA ALA A 302 -20.57 -14.86 -3.51
C ALA A 302 -20.60 -13.40 -3.06
N ILE A 303 -20.64 -12.44 -4.00
CA ILE A 303 -20.79 -11.02 -3.66
C ILE A 303 -22.15 -10.76 -3.05
N ALA A 304 -23.25 -11.28 -3.62
CA ALA A 304 -24.61 -11.12 -3.11
C ALA A 304 -24.75 -11.71 -1.69
N ASP A 305 -24.20 -12.91 -1.48
CA ASP A 305 -24.22 -13.57 -0.16
C ASP A 305 -23.48 -12.73 0.89
N TYR A 306 -22.32 -12.14 0.54
CA TYR A 306 -21.63 -11.21 1.41
C TYR A 306 -22.44 -9.94 1.69
N LEU A 307 -23.05 -9.33 0.67
CA LEU A 307 -23.83 -8.10 0.81
C LEU A 307 -25.04 -8.28 1.73
N VAL A 308 -25.74 -9.40 1.58
CA VAL A 308 -27.00 -9.68 2.32
C VAL A 308 -26.74 -10.11 3.75
N HIS A 309 -25.72 -10.95 3.99
CA HIS A 309 -25.59 -11.65 5.26
C HIS A 309 -24.40 -11.23 6.13
N GLU A 310 -23.41 -10.51 5.58
CA GLU A 310 -22.20 -10.23 6.34
C GLU A 310 -21.73 -8.77 6.25
N ARG A 311 -22.09 -8.04 5.17
CA ARG A 311 -21.65 -6.67 5.01
C ARG A 311 -22.22 -5.77 6.09
N GLN A 312 -21.34 -5.04 6.79
CA GLN A 312 -21.75 -4.10 7.82
C GLN A 312 -22.51 -2.91 7.22
N ALA A 313 -23.51 -2.40 7.94
CA ALA A 313 -24.23 -1.19 7.57
C ALA A 313 -23.26 0.00 7.52
N THR A 314 -23.30 0.75 6.43
CA THR A 314 -22.42 1.89 6.20
C THR A 314 -22.95 2.81 5.11
N GLN A 315 -22.54 4.09 5.14
CA GLN A 315 -22.84 5.05 4.08
C GLN A 315 -21.89 4.90 2.87
N HIS A 316 -20.81 4.13 3.01
CA HIS A 316 -19.86 3.88 1.94
C HIS A 316 -20.47 2.99 0.86
N ARG A 317 -20.25 3.35 -0.39
CA ARG A 317 -20.76 2.60 -1.53
C ARG A 317 -19.84 1.47 -1.98
N GLU A 318 -18.62 1.41 -1.48
CA GLU A 318 -17.70 0.30 -1.75
C GLU A 318 -18.29 -1.02 -1.26
N ILE A 319 -18.20 -2.07 -2.09
CA ILE A 319 -18.75 -3.38 -1.77
C ILE A 319 -18.08 -3.94 -0.52
N PHE A 320 -16.75 -3.92 -0.48
CA PHE A 320 -15.98 -4.54 0.60
C PHE A 320 -15.62 -3.54 1.69
N VAL A 321 -16.17 -3.75 2.88
CA VAL A 321 -15.95 -2.89 4.04
C VAL A 321 -15.29 -3.63 5.20
N ARG A 322 -14.84 -2.88 6.18
CA ARG A 322 -14.15 -3.39 7.37
C ARG A 322 -15.16 -3.93 8.37
N HIS A 323 -14.80 -5.07 8.99
CA HIS A 323 -15.53 -5.69 10.10
C HIS A 323 -14.81 -5.51 11.43
N VAL A 324 -13.71 -4.80 11.41
CA VAL A 324 -12.98 -4.36 12.61
C VAL A 324 -12.76 -2.87 12.53
N ALA A 325 -12.74 -2.23 13.66
CA ALA A 325 -12.68 -0.76 13.76
C ALA A 325 -11.58 -0.12 12.89
N PRO A 326 -11.89 0.98 12.21
CA PRO A 326 -13.21 1.58 12.04
C PRO A 326 -14.13 0.70 11.18
N ILE A 327 -15.23 0.22 11.79
CA ILE A 327 -16.20 -0.66 11.12
C ILE A 327 -16.93 0.11 10.01
N GLY A 328 -17.24 -0.57 8.92
CA GLY A 328 -17.97 0.01 7.79
C GLY A 328 -17.14 0.87 6.83
N GLU A 329 -15.91 1.21 7.17
CA GLU A 329 -14.98 1.91 6.27
C GLU A 329 -14.51 0.97 5.14
N PRO A 330 -14.19 1.49 3.94
CA PRO A 330 -13.66 0.67 2.85
C PRO A 330 -12.39 -0.08 3.25
N ILE A 331 -12.23 -1.30 2.75
CA ILE A 331 -11.01 -2.08 3.01
C ILE A 331 -9.82 -1.53 2.21
N THR A 332 -8.62 -1.81 2.70
CA THR A 332 -7.37 -1.45 2.01
C THR A 332 -6.85 -2.62 1.16
N PRO A 333 -6.00 -2.36 0.13
CA PRO A 333 -5.34 -3.45 -0.61
C PRO A 333 -4.58 -4.43 0.27
N ARG A 334 -4.07 -3.96 1.42
CA ARG A 334 -3.41 -4.82 2.40
C ARG A 334 -4.39 -5.72 3.16
N ALA A 335 -5.63 -5.27 3.35
CA ALA A 335 -6.68 -6.12 3.92
C ALA A 335 -7.07 -7.25 2.97
N VAL A 336 -7.21 -6.96 1.67
CA VAL A 336 -7.38 -7.99 0.62
C VAL A 336 -6.25 -9.01 0.65
N GLN A 337 -5.00 -8.54 0.74
CA GLN A 337 -3.83 -9.44 0.84
C GLN A 337 -3.91 -10.35 2.07
N ARG A 338 -4.24 -9.77 3.23
CA ARG A 338 -4.34 -10.56 4.48
C ARG A 338 -5.44 -11.60 4.42
N SER A 339 -6.58 -11.29 3.78
CA SER A 339 -7.66 -12.26 3.59
C SER A 339 -7.18 -13.47 2.79
N VAL A 340 -6.45 -13.24 1.71
CA VAL A 340 -5.89 -14.33 0.87
C VAL A 340 -4.79 -15.10 1.61
N TYR A 341 -3.93 -14.42 2.35
CA TYR A 341 -2.85 -15.08 3.10
C TYR A 341 -3.40 -15.98 4.20
N ALA A 342 -4.50 -15.60 4.85
CA ALA A 342 -5.18 -16.47 5.82
C ALA A 342 -5.67 -17.77 5.16
N VAL A 343 -6.14 -17.72 3.91
CA VAL A 343 -6.51 -18.93 3.16
C VAL A 343 -5.29 -19.78 2.84
N TYR A 344 -4.19 -19.18 2.38
CA TYR A 344 -2.93 -19.90 2.13
C TYR A 344 -2.37 -20.57 3.40
N GLU A 345 -2.42 -19.85 4.52
CA GLU A 345 -1.98 -20.37 5.82
C GLU A 345 -2.83 -21.58 6.24
N ARG A 346 -4.15 -21.51 6.05
CA ARG A 346 -5.05 -22.62 6.35
C ARG A 346 -4.79 -23.86 5.49
N LEU A 347 -4.37 -23.65 4.24
CA LEU A 347 -3.96 -24.71 3.32
C LEU A 347 -2.53 -25.21 3.55
N GLY A 348 -1.77 -24.59 4.46
CA GLY A 348 -0.36 -24.89 4.68
C GLY A 348 0.55 -24.48 3.51
N TRP A 349 0.12 -23.51 2.67
CA TRP A 349 0.88 -23.08 1.51
C TRP A 349 1.84 -21.94 1.86
N ASP A 350 3.11 -22.12 1.55
CA ASP A 350 4.12 -21.05 1.62
C ASP A 350 4.03 -20.15 0.37
N CYS A 351 2.88 -19.49 0.20
CA CYS A 351 2.61 -18.59 -0.92
C CYS A 351 2.21 -17.20 -0.40
N THR A 352 2.95 -16.17 -0.84
CA THR A 352 2.70 -14.78 -0.46
C THR A 352 2.32 -13.89 -1.65
N ARG A 353 1.96 -14.50 -2.80
CA ARG A 353 1.74 -13.79 -4.06
C ARG A 353 0.27 -13.77 -4.47
N ILE A 354 -0.37 -12.61 -4.35
CA ILE A 354 -1.74 -12.42 -4.86
C ILE A 354 -1.80 -12.36 -6.39
N HIS A 355 -0.75 -11.85 -7.04
CA HIS A 355 -0.73 -11.77 -8.50
C HIS A 355 -0.78 -13.12 -9.21
N ILE A 356 -0.58 -14.22 -8.48
CA ILE A 356 -0.69 -15.58 -9.01
C ILE A 356 -2.08 -15.87 -9.61
N PHE A 357 -3.17 -15.33 -9.04
CA PHE A 357 -4.52 -15.43 -9.60
C PHE A 357 -4.58 -14.87 -11.03
N ARG A 358 -4.03 -13.68 -11.23
CA ARG A 358 -3.98 -13.07 -12.56
C ARG A 358 -3.11 -13.86 -13.53
N HIS A 359 -1.99 -14.42 -13.05
CA HIS A 359 -1.15 -15.30 -13.85
C HIS A 359 -1.92 -16.56 -14.26
N THR A 360 -2.70 -17.14 -13.33
CA THR A 360 -3.53 -18.32 -13.62
C THR A 360 -4.53 -18.04 -14.73
N ILE A 361 -5.30 -16.95 -14.63
CA ILE A 361 -6.30 -16.60 -15.66
C ILE A 361 -5.61 -16.30 -16.99
N ALA A 362 -4.58 -15.46 -16.98
CA ALA A 362 -3.88 -15.10 -18.22
C ALA A 362 -3.27 -16.33 -18.92
N SER A 363 -2.65 -17.22 -18.16
CA SER A 363 -2.09 -18.47 -18.71
C SER A 363 -3.18 -19.40 -19.25
N ARG A 364 -4.32 -19.50 -18.54
CA ARG A 364 -5.47 -20.30 -19.04
C ARG A 364 -6.03 -19.76 -20.35
N LEU A 365 -6.21 -18.45 -20.46
CA LEU A 365 -6.70 -17.82 -21.69
C LEU A 365 -5.71 -18.01 -22.84
N VAL A 366 -4.42 -17.83 -22.59
CA VAL A 366 -3.37 -18.06 -23.62
C VAL A 366 -3.33 -19.52 -24.05
N ASN A 367 -3.38 -20.46 -23.09
CA ASN A 367 -3.40 -21.91 -23.39
C ASN A 367 -4.69 -22.32 -24.10
N GLY A 368 -5.83 -21.65 -23.84
CA GLY A 368 -7.10 -21.79 -24.54
C GLY A 368 -7.12 -21.14 -25.93
N ALA A 369 -5.98 -20.75 -26.49
CA ALA A 369 -5.84 -20.13 -27.79
C ALA A 369 -6.56 -18.79 -27.99
N VAL A 370 -6.92 -18.09 -26.88
CA VAL A 370 -7.52 -16.76 -26.98
C VAL A 370 -6.49 -15.77 -27.53
N PRO A 371 -6.86 -14.95 -28.54
CA PRO A 371 -5.95 -13.96 -29.11
C PRO A 371 -5.34 -13.03 -28.03
N MET A 372 -4.05 -12.76 -28.11
CA MET A 372 -3.30 -11.98 -27.13
C MET A 372 -3.89 -10.61 -26.83
N LYS A 373 -4.52 -9.98 -27.82
CA LYS A 373 -5.24 -8.71 -27.64
C LYS A 373 -6.42 -8.90 -26.70
N GLN A 374 -7.24 -9.92 -26.92
CA GLN A 374 -8.40 -10.22 -26.06
C GLN A 374 -7.95 -10.58 -24.64
N VAL A 375 -6.87 -11.35 -24.50
CA VAL A 375 -6.26 -11.61 -23.18
C VAL A 375 -5.83 -10.31 -22.51
N ALA A 376 -5.21 -9.39 -23.25
CA ALA A 376 -4.81 -8.08 -22.72
C ALA A 376 -6.01 -7.25 -22.29
N ASP A 377 -7.11 -7.28 -23.03
CA ASP A 377 -8.35 -6.56 -22.75
C ASP A 377 -9.01 -7.14 -21.49
N VAL A 378 -9.23 -8.45 -21.41
CA VAL A 378 -9.77 -9.13 -20.21
C VAL A 378 -8.90 -8.85 -18.98
N MET A 379 -7.57 -8.90 -19.15
CA MET A 379 -6.64 -8.60 -18.05
C MET A 379 -6.47 -7.10 -17.79
N ARG A 380 -7.12 -6.25 -18.55
CA ARG A 380 -7.00 -4.78 -18.42
C ARG A 380 -5.54 -4.31 -18.41
N HIS A 381 -4.74 -4.87 -19.36
CA HIS A 381 -3.36 -4.48 -19.55
C HIS A 381 -3.27 -3.26 -20.48
N ARG A 382 -2.54 -2.25 -20.06
CA ARG A 382 -2.30 -1.04 -20.87
C ARG A 382 -1.46 -1.35 -22.14
N SER A 383 -0.66 -2.41 -22.10
CA SER A 383 0.22 -2.81 -23.17
C SER A 383 0.17 -4.32 -23.37
N VAL A 384 0.00 -4.75 -24.61
CA VAL A 384 0.05 -6.15 -25.03
C VAL A 384 1.40 -6.79 -24.68
N VAL A 385 2.49 -6.00 -24.62
CA VAL A 385 3.81 -6.47 -24.20
C VAL A 385 3.79 -7.07 -22.79
N THR A 386 2.93 -6.55 -21.91
CA THR A 386 2.74 -7.12 -20.57
C THR A 386 2.11 -8.51 -20.65
N THR A 387 1.24 -8.74 -21.64
CA THR A 387 0.56 -10.02 -21.87
C THR A 387 1.49 -11.01 -22.59
N ALA A 388 2.39 -10.53 -23.44
CA ALA A 388 3.36 -11.38 -24.17
C ALA A 388 4.27 -12.20 -23.22
N GLY A 389 4.42 -11.78 -21.96
CA GLY A 389 5.11 -12.58 -20.93
C GLY A 389 4.45 -13.93 -20.68
N TYR A 390 3.14 -14.07 -20.90
CA TYR A 390 2.39 -15.32 -20.72
C TYR A 390 2.51 -16.26 -21.92
N ALA A 391 2.71 -15.74 -23.14
CA ALA A 391 2.89 -16.56 -24.33
C ALA A 391 4.17 -17.42 -24.31
N ARG A 392 5.13 -17.07 -23.45
CA ARG A 392 6.38 -17.84 -23.26
C ARG A 392 6.18 -19.12 -22.45
N VAL A 393 4.97 -19.41 -22.01
CA VAL A 393 4.67 -20.51 -21.08
C VAL A 393 4.16 -21.75 -21.80
N ASP A 394 3.78 -21.67 -23.07
CA ASP A 394 3.22 -22.79 -23.80
C ASP A 394 4.33 -23.68 -24.36
N GLN A 395 4.95 -24.47 -23.48
CA GLN A 395 5.94 -25.48 -23.88
C GLN A 395 5.33 -26.58 -24.77
N SER A 396 4.06 -26.90 -24.62
CA SER A 396 3.37 -27.91 -25.38
C SER A 396 3.20 -27.47 -26.85
N ARG A 397 2.85 -26.19 -27.07
CA ARG A 397 2.81 -25.61 -28.41
C ARG A 397 4.20 -25.45 -29.03
N LEU A 398 5.19 -25.04 -28.24
CA LEU A 398 6.57 -24.99 -28.72
C LEU A 398 7.08 -26.38 -29.09
N ALA A 399 6.77 -27.41 -28.30
CA ALA A 399 7.13 -28.78 -28.60
C ALA A 399 6.40 -29.31 -29.84
N ALA A 400 5.13 -28.94 -30.06
CA ALA A 400 4.37 -29.31 -31.24
C ALA A 400 4.86 -28.60 -32.51
N MET A 401 5.50 -27.44 -32.40
CA MET A 401 6.11 -26.69 -33.51
C MET A 401 7.60 -27.04 -33.70
N ALA A 402 8.21 -27.70 -32.73
CA ALA A 402 9.61 -28.13 -32.86
C ALA A 402 9.73 -29.22 -33.91
N LEU A 403 10.65 -29.01 -34.82
CA LEU A 403 11.03 -30.09 -35.76
C LEU A 403 11.58 -31.28 -34.95
N PRO A 404 11.36 -32.54 -35.45
CA PRO A 404 11.94 -33.71 -34.83
C PRO A 404 13.45 -33.53 -34.69
N TRP A 405 13.98 -33.92 -33.53
CA TRP A 405 15.43 -33.83 -33.32
C TRP A 405 16.15 -34.67 -34.37
N PRO A 406 17.18 -34.11 -35.07
CA PRO A 406 17.94 -34.88 -36.02
C PRO A 406 18.52 -36.14 -35.36
N GLY A 407 18.04 -37.34 -35.74
CA GLY A 407 18.42 -38.60 -35.13
C GLY A 407 17.39 -39.24 -34.18
N ALA A 408 16.24 -38.60 -33.92
CA ALA A 408 15.11 -39.29 -33.31
C ALA A 408 14.54 -40.30 -34.31
N ARG A 409 14.65 -41.59 -34.03
CA ARG A 409 13.97 -42.63 -34.78
C ARG A 409 12.46 -42.46 -34.67
N ALA A 410 11.77 -42.47 -35.80
CA ALA A 410 10.31 -42.41 -35.87
C ALA A 410 9.67 -43.60 -35.15
#